data_8dd79925a9d5bf66b2889d2f45657714
#
_entry.id   8dd79925a9d5bf66b2889d2f45657714
#
_cell.length_a   1.000
_cell.length_b   1.000
_cell.length_c   1.000
_cell.angle_alpha   90.00
_cell.angle_beta   90.00
_cell.angle_gamma   90.00
#
_symmetry.space_group_name_H-M   'P 1'
#
loop_
_entity.id
_entity.type
_entity.pdbx_description
1 polymer ?
#
loop_
_entity_poly.entity_id
_entity_poly.type
_entity_poly.pdbx_seq_one_letter_code
_entity_poly.pdbx_strand_id
1 'polypeptide(L)'
;KSIFPTLSGCKSIDDVLERIAALVAEAEPGDWIVTMPIGEPPYYFDVPDNLAENRWPTREDLDRASPNNPVYIRPIWGYWRHIQPLTSIANSKALEAAGLDSDPGDLPDIIKFEKDGNGALNGIIHEYTFVPVAELAYFRTMPRFGHDDRVAGIKRSMAIYNASGTTSVYEEHGCAQELIEAYRAVNAEGAASVRATLVYSPSWHFANKDGYDKAFSEWSDWIGGLRGDGDEWLAVAGIFADFGITPDNMVRNRAAPYTGWSGFNYDSGIPENGIVDYLTAAARHNIRANAIWMDFLEHFEAVDKVIPIADKRWVMGHLDRATEHQIERLAELNLAMTSHTNRYIYKYGHIVRDEIGVARENEIAPLKSIVEAGIPIGLATDNVPTTLWYPVWQTIARYNMFSDDQIG
;
A
#
# COMPACT_ATOMS: atom_id res chain seq x y z
N LYS A 1 -4.45 -14.17 -4.39
CA LYS A 1 -3.39 -14.46 -5.36
C LYS A 1 -3.45 -13.44 -6.48
N SER A 2 -2.29 -13.00 -6.98
CA SER A 2 -2.20 -12.10 -8.13
C SER A 2 -2.93 -12.66 -9.35
N ILE A 3 -3.47 -11.78 -10.18
CA ILE A 3 -3.93 -12.12 -11.52
C ILE A 3 -2.78 -12.20 -12.51
N PHE A 4 -1.59 -11.70 -12.15
CA PHE A 4 -0.40 -11.81 -12.97
C PHE A 4 0.31 -13.16 -12.82
N PRO A 5 0.98 -13.65 -13.88
CA PRO A 5 1.82 -14.83 -13.83
C PRO A 5 2.93 -14.73 -12.79
N THR A 6 3.23 -15.82 -12.10
CA THR A 6 4.27 -15.86 -11.07
C THR A 6 5.61 -16.29 -11.65
N LEU A 7 6.70 -15.73 -11.09
CA LEU A 7 8.08 -16.16 -11.31
C LEU A 7 8.67 -16.85 -10.05
N SER A 8 7.81 -17.37 -9.19
CA SER A 8 8.19 -18.20 -8.05
C SER A 8 8.82 -19.51 -8.53
N GLY A 9 9.82 -20.03 -7.80
CA GLY A 9 10.56 -21.23 -8.17
C GLY A 9 11.71 -21.06 -9.18
N CYS A 10 11.84 -19.88 -9.81
CA CYS A 10 12.97 -19.60 -10.69
C CYS A 10 14.28 -19.51 -9.87
N LYS A 11 15.30 -20.27 -10.28
CA LYS A 11 16.63 -20.33 -9.65
C LYS A 11 17.74 -19.84 -10.55
N SER A 12 17.44 -19.50 -11.78
CA SER A 12 18.36 -18.94 -12.76
C SER A 12 17.65 -17.93 -13.65
N ILE A 13 18.43 -17.11 -14.36
CA ILE A 13 17.88 -16.23 -15.40
C ILE A 13 17.23 -17.06 -16.51
N ASP A 14 17.81 -18.22 -16.85
CA ASP A 14 17.23 -19.09 -17.87
C ASP A 14 15.83 -19.60 -17.46
N ASP A 15 15.60 -19.94 -16.18
CA ASP A 15 14.25 -20.29 -15.70
C ASP A 15 13.26 -19.13 -15.87
N VAL A 16 13.70 -17.90 -15.62
CA VAL A 16 12.88 -16.70 -15.83
C VAL A 16 12.55 -16.56 -17.32
N LEU A 17 13.54 -16.70 -18.20
CA LEU A 17 13.36 -16.59 -19.65
C LEU A 17 12.45 -17.68 -20.22
N GLU A 18 12.57 -18.92 -19.76
CA GLU A 18 11.62 -19.99 -20.13
C GLU A 18 10.18 -19.63 -19.76
N ARG A 19 9.98 -19.10 -18.55
CA ARG A 19 8.65 -18.67 -18.07
C ARG A 19 8.09 -17.53 -18.92
N ILE A 20 8.92 -16.53 -19.24
CA ILE A 20 8.56 -15.41 -20.13
C ILE A 20 8.24 -15.92 -21.55
N ALA A 21 9.08 -16.78 -22.12
CA ALA A 21 8.86 -17.34 -23.45
C ALA A 21 7.53 -18.13 -23.55
N ALA A 22 7.16 -18.87 -22.51
CA ALA A 22 5.88 -19.56 -22.44
C ALA A 22 4.69 -18.57 -22.46
N LEU A 23 4.79 -17.43 -21.77
CA LEU A 23 3.76 -16.39 -21.79
C LEU A 23 3.67 -15.69 -23.17
N VAL A 24 4.83 -15.43 -23.78
CA VAL A 24 4.90 -14.84 -25.13
C VAL A 24 4.26 -15.76 -26.18
N ALA A 25 4.40 -17.07 -26.03
CA ALA A 25 3.80 -18.03 -26.96
C ALA A 25 2.25 -18.03 -26.94
N GLU A 26 1.64 -17.53 -25.88
CA GLU A 26 0.20 -17.39 -25.70
C GLU A 26 -0.33 -15.98 -26.03
N ALA A 27 0.56 -15.01 -26.34
CA ALA A 27 0.25 -13.62 -26.58
C ALA A 27 0.41 -13.23 -28.06
N GLU A 28 -0.30 -12.19 -28.48
CA GLU A 28 -0.09 -11.60 -29.79
C GLU A 28 1.14 -10.64 -29.78
N PRO A 29 1.83 -10.46 -30.91
CA PRO A 29 2.91 -9.48 -30.99
C PRO A 29 2.48 -8.08 -30.56
N GLY A 30 3.22 -7.48 -29.64
CA GLY A 30 2.91 -6.17 -29.05
C GLY A 30 2.11 -6.21 -27.76
N ASP A 31 1.53 -7.36 -27.39
CA ASP A 31 0.88 -7.53 -26.10
C ASP A 31 1.88 -7.44 -24.94
N TRP A 32 1.48 -6.81 -23.86
CA TRP A 32 2.29 -6.71 -22.64
C TRP A 32 2.36 -8.03 -21.89
N ILE A 33 3.56 -8.43 -21.56
CA ILE A 33 3.86 -9.53 -20.62
C ILE A 33 4.23 -8.92 -19.29
N VAL A 34 3.29 -8.92 -18.34
CA VAL A 34 3.50 -8.38 -16.99
C VAL A 34 3.48 -9.53 -16.01
N THR A 35 4.52 -9.66 -15.19
CA THR A 35 4.63 -10.74 -14.21
C THR A 35 4.73 -10.24 -12.79
N MET A 36 4.51 -11.15 -11.84
CA MET A 36 4.88 -10.94 -10.45
C MET A 36 6.41 -10.86 -10.31
N PRO A 37 6.93 -10.39 -9.16
CA PRO A 37 8.35 -10.38 -8.87
C PRO A 37 8.98 -11.77 -8.99
N ILE A 38 10.30 -11.79 -9.25
CA ILE A 38 11.10 -13.01 -9.15
C ILE A 38 11.24 -13.39 -7.68
N GLY A 39 11.16 -14.68 -7.36
CA GLY A 39 11.37 -15.23 -6.02
C GLY A 39 10.11 -15.74 -5.34
N GLU A 40 10.29 -16.19 -4.10
CA GLU A 40 9.22 -16.85 -3.33
C GLU A 40 8.39 -15.86 -2.51
N PRO A 41 7.05 -15.83 -2.73
CA PRO A 41 6.18 -15.04 -1.91
C PRO A 41 6.13 -15.58 -0.46
N PRO A 42 5.77 -14.79 0.53
CA PRO A 42 5.33 -13.40 0.41
C PRO A 42 6.46 -12.38 0.49
N TYR A 43 7.64 -12.76 0.94
CA TYR A 43 8.68 -11.81 1.30
C TYR A 43 9.76 -11.62 0.23
N TYR A 44 9.94 -12.60 -0.69
CA TYR A 44 10.91 -12.52 -1.78
C TYR A 44 12.33 -12.14 -1.29
N PHE A 45 12.74 -12.73 -0.18
CA PHE A 45 14.11 -12.59 0.31
C PHE A 45 15.10 -13.30 -0.62
N ASP A 46 16.38 -12.95 -0.50
CA ASP A 46 17.49 -13.57 -1.21
C ASP A 46 17.48 -13.41 -2.75
N VAL A 47 16.76 -12.40 -3.27
CA VAL A 47 16.79 -12.05 -4.69
C VAL A 47 17.63 -10.78 -4.88
N PRO A 48 18.60 -10.77 -5.78
CA PRO A 48 18.95 -11.77 -6.81
C PRO A 48 19.87 -12.91 -6.33
N ASP A 49 20.27 -12.96 -5.07
CA ASP A 49 21.29 -13.88 -4.54
C ASP A 49 20.93 -15.36 -4.73
N ASN A 50 19.65 -15.70 -4.87
CA ASN A 50 19.16 -17.04 -5.12
C ASN A 50 19.15 -17.44 -6.61
N LEU A 51 19.49 -16.52 -7.52
CA LEU A 51 19.68 -16.84 -8.93
C LEU A 51 21.11 -17.32 -9.17
N ALA A 52 21.27 -18.31 -10.02
CA ALA A 52 22.58 -18.92 -10.32
C ALA A 52 23.63 -17.89 -10.80
N GLU A 53 23.17 -16.85 -11.49
CA GLU A 53 24.01 -15.78 -12.02
C GLU A 53 24.30 -14.67 -10.98
N ASN A 54 23.66 -14.72 -9.80
CA ASN A 54 23.79 -13.75 -8.72
C ASN A 54 23.62 -12.29 -9.18
N ARG A 55 22.71 -12.07 -10.11
CA ARG A 55 22.34 -10.77 -10.67
C ARG A 55 20.89 -10.75 -11.13
N TRP A 56 20.34 -9.55 -11.31
CA TRP A 56 19.05 -9.38 -11.97
C TRP A 56 19.16 -9.67 -13.48
N PRO A 57 18.09 -10.18 -14.13
CA PRO A 57 17.98 -10.18 -15.58
C PRO A 57 18.07 -8.75 -16.13
N THR A 58 18.73 -8.58 -17.27
CA THR A 58 18.77 -7.30 -18.00
C THR A 58 17.74 -7.28 -19.12
N ARG A 59 17.55 -6.11 -19.74
CA ARG A 59 16.68 -5.99 -20.94
C ARG A 59 17.15 -6.94 -22.05
N GLU A 60 18.45 -7.12 -22.20
CA GLU A 60 19.03 -8.00 -23.24
C GLU A 60 18.72 -9.47 -22.96
N ASP A 61 18.73 -9.88 -21.69
CA ASP A 61 18.27 -11.21 -21.32
C ASP A 61 16.79 -11.38 -21.70
N LEU A 62 15.92 -10.46 -21.32
CA LEU A 62 14.49 -10.53 -21.61
C LEU A 62 14.18 -10.44 -23.11
N ASP A 63 14.93 -9.64 -23.88
CA ASP A 63 14.75 -9.52 -25.33
C ASP A 63 14.97 -10.86 -26.06
N ARG A 64 15.82 -11.75 -25.53
CA ARG A 64 16.01 -13.12 -26.07
C ARG A 64 14.73 -13.95 -26.00
N ALA A 65 13.98 -13.81 -24.92
CA ALA A 65 12.72 -14.54 -24.72
C ALA A 65 11.52 -13.81 -25.34
N SER A 66 11.60 -12.49 -25.49
CA SER A 66 10.47 -11.66 -25.92
C SER A 66 10.93 -10.52 -26.84
N PRO A 67 11.28 -10.81 -28.11
CA PRO A 67 11.76 -9.79 -29.04
C PRO A 67 10.65 -8.84 -29.54
N ASN A 68 9.39 -9.26 -29.51
CA ASN A 68 8.27 -8.53 -30.09
C ASN A 68 7.22 -8.04 -29.11
N ASN A 69 7.31 -8.44 -27.84
CA ASN A 69 6.35 -8.10 -26.81
C ASN A 69 7.04 -7.29 -25.69
N PRO A 70 6.43 -6.21 -25.18
CA PRO A 70 6.92 -5.51 -24.01
C PRO A 70 6.80 -6.41 -22.78
N VAL A 71 7.91 -6.55 -22.02
CA VAL A 71 7.97 -7.32 -20.78
C VAL A 71 8.26 -6.40 -19.60
N TYR A 72 7.48 -6.53 -18.55
CA TYR A 72 7.71 -5.85 -17.28
C TYR A 72 7.58 -6.84 -16.13
N ILE A 73 8.69 -7.07 -15.44
CA ILE A 73 8.73 -7.85 -14.19
C ILE A 73 8.53 -6.85 -13.05
N ARG A 74 7.44 -7.00 -12.33
CA ARG A 74 7.07 -6.07 -11.25
C ARG A 74 8.02 -6.16 -10.07
N PRO A 75 8.23 -5.04 -9.36
CA PRO A 75 8.95 -5.07 -8.11
C PRO A 75 8.08 -5.67 -7.02
N ILE A 76 8.70 -6.13 -5.97
CA ILE A 76 7.97 -6.48 -4.76
C ILE A 76 7.48 -5.20 -4.07
N TRP A 77 6.32 -5.28 -3.43
CA TRP A 77 5.84 -4.25 -2.52
C TRP A 77 6.78 -4.15 -1.30
N GLY A 78 7.39 -3.00 -1.08
CA GLY A 78 8.43 -2.81 -0.07
C GLY A 78 7.98 -3.16 1.35
N TYR A 79 6.72 -2.90 1.70
CA TYR A 79 6.15 -3.24 3.00
C TYR A 79 6.09 -4.75 3.29
N TRP A 80 6.20 -5.61 2.29
CA TRP A 80 6.21 -7.05 2.52
C TRP A 80 7.50 -7.54 3.14
N ARG A 81 8.63 -6.95 2.74
CA ARG A 81 9.95 -7.34 3.25
C ARG A 81 10.72 -6.24 3.99
N HIS A 82 10.30 -4.99 3.91
CA HIS A 82 10.98 -3.79 4.45
C HIS A 82 12.43 -3.62 3.98
N ILE A 83 12.71 -3.94 2.74
CA ILE A 83 14.01 -3.78 2.12
C ILE A 83 13.87 -2.92 0.87
N GLN A 84 14.75 -1.94 0.73
CA GLN A 84 14.90 -1.10 -0.45
C GLN A 84 16.27 -1.37 -1.09
N PRO A 85 16.43 -1.13 -2.39
CA PRO A 85 15.41 -0.65 -3.31
C PRO A 85 14.39 -1.72 -3.71
N LEU A 86 13.23 -1.29 -4.17
CA LEU A 86 12.34 -2.11 -4.98
C LEU A 86 12.97 -2.23 -6.35
N THR A 87 13.03 -3.43 -6.93
CA THR A 87 13.66 -3.62 -8.23
C THR A 87 12.66 -4.20 -9.21
N SER A 88 12.41 -3.48 -10.29
CA SER A 88 11.65 -3.93 -11.45
C SER A 88 12.55 -4.05 -12.67
N ILE A 89 12.09 -4.81 -13.68
CA ILE A 89 12.89 -5.09 -14.86
C ILE A 89 12.01 -4.95 -16.10
N ALA A 90 12.51 -4.21 -17.09
CA ALA A 90 11.83 -3.96 -18.34
C ALA A 90 12.71 -4.37 -19.53
N ASN A 91 12.13 -5.00 -20.55
CA ASN A 91 12.85 -5.27 -21.79
C ASN A 91 12.87 -4.03 -22.71
N SER A 92 13.57 -4.13 -23.85
CA SER A 92 13.67 -3.02 -24.82
C SER A 92 12.32 -2.56 -25.33
N LYS A 93 11.38 -3.46 -25.58
CA LYS A 93 10.03 -3.10 -26.03
C LYS A 93 9.20 -2.37 -24.98
N ALA A 94 9.37 -2.73 -23.72
CA ALA A 94 8.71 -2.02 -22.61
C ALA A 94 9.28 -0.61 -22.40
N LEU A 95 10.61 -0.45 -22.49
CA LEU A 95 11.26 0.86 -22.43
C LEU A 95 10.83 1.75 -23.61
N GLU A 96 10.78 1.20 -24.83
CA GLU A 96 10.28 1.89 -26.02
C GLU A 96 8.82 2.36 -25.83
N ALA A 97 7.94 1.47 -25.37
CA ALA A 97 6.53 1.78 -25.12
C ALA A 97 6.32 2.83 -24.01
N ALA A 98 7.28 2.94 -23.08
CA ALA A 98 7.29 3.96 -22.03
C ALA A 98 7.97 5.27 -22.44
N GLY A 99 8.57 5.34 -23.64
CA GLY A 99 9.35 6.50 -24.09
C GLY A 99 10.68 6.69 -23.36
N LEU A 100 11.26 5.59 -22.86
CA LEU A 100 12.46 5.54 -22.02
C LEU A 100 13.65 4.88 -22.73
N ASP A 101 13.72 4.98 -24.04
CA ASP A 101 14.67 4.23 -24.86
C ASP A 101 16.12 4.72 -24.75
N SER A 102 16.33 5.98 -24.34
CA SER A 102 17.70 6.58 -24.26
C SER A 102 18.00 7.28 -22.94
N ASP A 103 17.16 8.20 -22.51
CA ASP A 103 17.35 8.96 -21.28
C ASP A 103 15.99 9.25 -20.62
N PRO A 104 15.78 8.80 -19.39
CA PRO A 104 14.53 9.06 -18.68
C PRO A 104 14.34 10.52 -18.29
N GLY A 105 15.31 11.40 -18.58
CA GLY A 105 15.30 12.80 -18.21
C GLY A 105 15.53 13.03 -16.72
N ASP A 106 15.02 14.15 -16.21
CA ASP A 106 15.13 14.52 -14.80
C ASP A 106 14.25 13.59 -13.95
N LEU A 107 14.89 12.69 -13.21
CA LEU A 107 14.22 11.74 -12.32
C LEU A 107 14.32 12.22 -10.86
N PRO A 108 13.30 11.98 -10.04
CA PRO A 108 13.45 12.10 -8.60
C PRO A 108 14.57 11.17 -8.09
N ASP A 109 15.30 11.58 -7.07
CA ASP A 109 16.39 10.80 -6.46
C ASP A 109 15.97 9.41 -5.96
N ILE A 110 14.68 9.23 -5.74
CA ILE A 110 14.09 7.93 -5.32
C ILE A 110 13.98 6.90 -6.45
N ILE A 111 14.22 7.27 -7.72
CA ILE A 111 14.15 6.36 -8.86
C ILE A 111 15.47 6.39 -9.62
N LYS A 112 16.05 5.21 -9.84
CA LYS A 112 17.28 5.06 -10.61
C LYS A 112 17.09 4.01 -11.70
N PHE A 113 17.27 4.44 -12.94
CA PHE A 113 17.41 3.53 -14.08
C PHE A 113 18.89 3.17 -14.22
N GLU A 114 19.18 1.87 -14.17
CA GLU A 114 20.53 1.36 -14.33
C GLU A 114 20.98 1.46 -15.78
N LYS A 115 22.26 1.79 -15.99
CA LYS A 115 22.86 1.92 -17.33
C LYS A 115 23.96 0.88 -17.51
N ASP A 116 24.10 0.40 -18.74
CA ASP A 116 25.20 -0.47 -19.15
C ASP A 116 26.53 0.29 -19.27
N GLY A 117 27.60 -0.41 -19.63
CA GLY A 117 28.92 0.17 -19.82
C GLY A 117 29.02 1.21 -20.95
N ASN A 118 28.02 1.31 -21.83
CA ASN A 118 27.92 2.26 -22.92
C ASN A 118 27.01 3.44 -22.57
N GLY A 119 26.40 3.43 -21.38
CA GLY A 119 25.49 4.47 -20.92
C GLY A 119 24.03 4.28 -21.35
N ALA A 120 23.68 3.17 -22.00
CA ALA A 120 22.31 2.83 -22.36
C ALA A 120 21.58 2.18 -21.17
N LEU A 121 20.26 2.37 -21.06
CA LEU A 121 19.45 1.71 -20.02
C LEU A 121 19.54 0.19 -20.17
N ASN A 122 19.86 -0.53 -19.10
CA ASN A 122 19.94 -1.98 -19.09
C ASN A 122 18.65 -2.69 -18.69
N GLY A 123 17.59 -1.92 -18.45
CA GLY A 123 16.25 -2.43 -18.10
C GLY A 123 15.99 -2.61 -16.62
N ILE A 124 16.99 -2.49 -15.76
CA ILE A 124 16.84 -2.59 -14.31
C ILE A 124 16.49 -1.22 -13.73
N ILE A 125 15.44 -1.18 -12.90
CA ILE A 125 14.92 0.05 -12.30
C ILE A 125 14.87 -0.16 -10.79
N HIS A 126 15.54 0.72 -10.05
CA HIS A 126 15.56 0.73 -8.59
C HIS A 126 14.72 1.87 -8.05
N GLU A 127 13.83 1.57 -7.11
CA GLU A 127 12.98 2.55 -6.44
C GLU A 127 13.26 2.54 -4.94
N TYR A 128 13.72 3.67 -4.41
CA TYR A 128 14.02 3.88 -2.98
C TYR A 128 12.79 4.39 -2.24
N THR A 129 11.71 3.65 -2.37
CA THR A 129 10.41 3.85 -1.75
C THR A 129 9.82 2.50 -1.37
N PHE A 130 8.74 2.47 -0.58
CA PHE A 130 8.03 1.23 -0.25
C PHE A 130 6.88 0.90 -1.21
N VAL A 131 6.51 1.83 -2.07
CA VAL A 131 5.43 1.70 -3.06
C VAL A 131 6.01 1.79 -4.46
N PRO A 132 5.73 0.84 -5.38
CA PRO A 132 6.22 0.90 -6.75
C PRO A 132 5.53 2.04 -7.51
N VAL A 133 6.24 3.15 -7.67
CA VAL A 133 5.72 4.35 -8.34
C VAL A 133 6.18 4.46 -9.80
N ALA A 134 7.33 3.87 -10.16
CA ALA A 134 7.85 3.91 -11.53
C ALA A 134 6.89 3.23 -12.52
N GLU A 135 6.28 2.12 -12.13
CA GLU A 135 5.28 1.40 -12.91
C GLU A 135 4.15 2.32 -13.36
N LEU A 136 3.62 3.13 -12.46
CA LEU A 136 2.47 3.98 -12.72
C LEU A 136 2.84 5.30 -13.38
N ALA A 137 4.00 5.83 -13.06
CA ALA A 137 4.44 7.12 -13.59
C ALA A 137 5.00 7.02 -15.02
N TYR A 138 5.69 5.94 -15.34
CA TYR A 138 6.41 5.81 -16.61
C TYR A 138 5.82 4.74 -17.54
N PHE A 139 5.40 3.58 -17.01
CA PHE A 139 4.87 2.48 -17.84
C PHE A 139 3.34 2.57 -18.01
N ARG A 140 2.85 3.74 -18.43
CA ARG A 140 1.40 4.05 -18.47
C ARG A 140 0.61 3.25 -19.49
N THR A 141 1.26 2.66 -20.48
CA THR A 141 0.63 1.84 -21.52
C THR A 141 0.43 0.38 -21.11
N MET A 142 0.97 -0.03 -19.95
CA MET A 142 0.68 -1.36 -19.42
C MET A 142 -0.82 -1.58 -19.18
N PRO A 143 -1.30 -2.82 -19.33
CA PRO A 143 -2.68 -3.17 -19.03
C PRO A 143 -3.03 -2.82 -17.57
N ARG A 144 -4.21 -2.24 -17.40
CA ARG A 144 -4.77 -1.88 -16.10
C ARG A 144 -5.87 -2.85 -15.72
N PHE A 145 -6.10 -3.01 -14.42
CA PHE A 145 -7.23 -3.81 -13.94
C PHE A 145 -8.55 -3.14 -14.29
N GLY A 146 -9.40 -3.88 -15.00
CA GLY A 146 -10.78 -3.50 -15.25
C GLY A 146 -11.67 -3.81 -14.05
N HIS A 147 -12.96 -3.47 -14.16
CA HIS A 147 -13.94 -3.76 -13.12
C HIS A 147 -14.05 -5.27 -12.85
N ASP A 148 -14.12 -6.10 -13.88
CA ASP A 148 -14.26 -7.56 -13.74
C ASP A 148 -13.03 -8.20 -13.09
N ASP A 149 -11.83 -7.70 -13.39
CA ASP A 149 -10.59 -8.12 -12.74
C ASP A 149 -10.62 -7.84 -11.24
N ARG A 150 -11.13 -6.66 -10.84
CA ARG A 150 -11.28 -6.26 -9.44
C ARG A 150 -12.31 -7.11 -8.72
N VAL A 151 -13.46 -7.37 -9.34
CA VAL A 151 -14.51 -8.26 -8.80
C VAL A 151 -13.94 -9.67 -8.58
N ALA A 152 -13.28 -10.23 -9.58
CA ALA A 152 -12.63 -11.54 -9.47
C ALA A 152 -11.51 -11.55 -8.41
N GLY A 153 -10.74 -10.48 -8.32
CA GLY A 153 -9.69 -10.28 -7.32
C GLY A 153 -10.25 -10.27 -5.89
N ILE A 154 -11.32 -9.53 -5.64
CA ILE A 154 -12.00 -9.45 -4.34
C ILE A 154 -12.52 -10.82 -3.91
N LYS A 155 -13.25 -11.54 -4.77
CA LYS A 155 -13.75 -12.88 -4.48
C LYS A 155 -12.62 -13.85 -4.11
N ARG A 156 -11.50 -13.78 -4.82
CA ARG A 156 -10.31 -14.60 -4.55
C ARG A 156 -9.63 -14.23 -3.24
N SER A 157 -9.52 -12.93 -2.94
CA SER A 157 -9.02 -12.42 -1.66
C SER A 157 -9.87 -12.90 -0.49
N MET A 158 -11.19 -12.76 -0.59
CA MET A 158 -12.11 -13.23 0.45
C MET A 158 -11.95 -14.72 0.75
N ALA A 159 -11.75 -15.54 -0.28
CA ALA A 159 -11.48 -16.98 -0.11
C ALA A 159 -10.17 -17.24 0.65
N ILE A 160 -9.12 -16.47 0.38
CA ILE A 160 -7.83 -16.56 1.09
C ILE A 160 -7.98 -16.15 2.55
N TYR A 161 -8.68 -15.06 2.83
CA TYR A 161 -8.95 -14.59 4.20
C TYR A 161 -9.80 -15.61 4.97
N ASN A 162 -10.85 -16.16 4.37
CA ASN A 162 -11.68 -17.20 4.98
C ASN A 162 -10.89 -18.47 5.32
N ALA A 163 -9.94 -18.89 4.44
CA ALA A 163 -9.05 -20.03 4.70
C ALA A 163 -8.16 -19.81 5.94
N SER A 164 -7.93 -18.55 6.31
CA SER A 164 -7.19 -18.15 7.52
C SER A 164 -8.11 -17.86 8.72
N GLY A 165 -9.43 -18.04 8.58
CA GLY A 165 -10.42 -17.78 9.63
C GLY A 165 -10.82 -16.30 9.75
N THR A 166 -10.39 -15.43 8.85
CA THR A 166 -10.80 -14.03 8.86
C THR A 166 -12.18 -13.86 8.21
N THR A 167 -13.10 -13.27 8.94
CA THR A 167 -14.50 -13.07 8.53
C THR A 167 -14.90 -11.60 8.36
N SER A 168 -14.04 -10.68 8.78
CA SER A 168 -14.26 -9.23 8.63
C SER A 168 -12.94 -8.52 8.39
N VAL A 169 -12.96 -7.47 7.57
CA VAL A 169 -11.83 -6.61 7.28
C VAL A 169 -12.22 -5.14 7.41
N TYR A 170 -11.24 -4.33 7.78
CA TYR A 170 -11.30 -2.89 7.78
C TYR A 170 -10.17 -2.36 6.90
N GLU A 171 -10.52 -1.63 5.84
CA GLU A 171 -9.56 -1.10 4.87
C GLU A 171 -9.27 0.36 5.20
N GLU A 172 -8.33 0.58 6.12
CA GLU A 172 -8.09 1.90 6.69
C GLU A 172 -7.26 2.86 5.82
N HIS A 173 -6.39 2.33 4.95
CA HIS A 173 -5.60 3.14 4.01
C HIS A 173 -6.48 3.71 2.90
N GLY A 174 -7.68 3.21 2.81
CA GLY A 174 -8.69 3.69 1.89
C GLY A 174 -8.69 2.99 0.54
N CYS A 175 -9.87 3.02 -0.04
CA CYS A 175 -10.16 2.49 -1.37
C CYS A 175 -10.52 3.61 -2.32
N ALA A 176 -10.02 3.55 -3.55
CA ALA A 176 -10.52 4.38 -4.62
C ALA A 176 -11.95 3.97 -5.00
N GLN A 177 -12.69 4.88 -5.61
CA GLN A 177 -14.09 4.64 -5.98
C GLN A 177 -14.28 3.37 -6.80
N GLU A 178 -13.43 3.13 -7.78
CA GLU A 178 -13.53 1.94 -8.64
C GLU A 178 -13.36 0.61 -7.88
N LEU A 179 -12.64 0.60 -6.77
CA LEU A 179 -12.54 -0.57 -5.91
C LEU A 179 -13.79 -0.71 -5.05
N ILE A 180 -14.33 0.39 -4.52
CA ILE A 180 -15.60 0.39 -3.77
C ILE A 180 -16.73 -0.14 -4.65
N GLU A 181 -16.81 0.28 -5.93
CA GLU A 181 -17.79 -0.23 -6.91
C GLU A 181 -17.63 -1.75 -7.14
N ALA A 182 -16.41 -2.26 -7.19
CA ALA A 182 -16.18 -3.70 -7.32
C ALA A 182 -16.63 -4.47 -6.05
N TYR A 183 -16.42 -3.93 -4.85
CA TYR A 183 -16.97 -4.51 -3.62
C TYR A 183 -18.51 -4.49 -3.61
N ARG A 184 -19.13 -3.40 -4.08
CA ARG A 184 -20.59 -3.30 -4.23
C ARG A 184 -21.12 -4.35 -5.20
N ALA A 185 -20.44 -4.60 -6.31
CA ALA A 185 -20.81 -5.64 -7.26
C ALA A 185 -20.76 -7.04 -6.62
N VAL A 186 -19.68 -7.37 -5.88
CA VAL A 186 -19.56 -8.66 -5.15
C VAL A 186 -20.67 -8.82 -4.11
N ASN A 187 -21.02 -7.75 -3.39
CA ASN A 187 -22.10 -7.77 -2.39
C ASN A 187 -23.47 -7.96 -3.06
N ALA A 188 -23.73 -7.23 -4.14
CA ALA A 188 -25.00 -7.32 -4.90
C ALA A 188 -25.24 -8.71 -5.51
N GLU A 189 -24.17 -9.43 -5.88
CA GLU A 189 -24.25 -10.83 -6.32
C GLU A 189 -24.51 -11.83 -5.18
N GLY A 190 -24.48 -11.38 -3.91
CA GLY A 190 -24.54 -12.27 -2.75
C GLY A 190 -23.29 -13.13 -2.58
N ALA A 191 -22.17 -12.72 -3.18
CA ALA A 191 -20.90 -13.44 -3.18
C ALA A 191 -19.91 -12.96 -2.09
N ALA A 192 -20.28 -11.95 -1.29
CA ALA A 192 -19.49 -11.51 -0.16
C ALA A 192 -19.40 -12.60 0.91
N SER A 193 -18.19 -13.05 1.22
CA SER A 193 -17.92 -14.05 2.26
C SER A 193 -17.06 -13.51 3.41
N VAL A 194 -16.62 -12.27 3.30
CA VAL A 194 -15.92 -11.49 4.34
C VAL A 194 -16.62 -10.14 4.43
N ARG A 195 -16.99 -9.73 5.64
CA ARG A 195 -17.56 -8.40 5.88
C ARG A 195 -16.48 -7.35 5.64
N ALA A 196 -16.79 -6.34 4.87
CA ALA A 196 -15.84 -5.27 4.56
C ALA A 196 -16.34 -3.91 5.02
N THR A 197 -15.56 -3.23 5.84
CA THR A 197 -15.74 -1.82 6.14
C THR A 197 -14.65 -1.05 5.41
N LEU A 198 -15.04 -0.28 4.42
CA LEU A 198 -14.13 0.44 3.54
C LEU A 198 -14.04 1.92 3.95
N VAL A 199 -12.87 2.47 3.77
CA VAL A 199 -12.60 3.90 3.87
C VAL A 199 -12.39 4.43 2.46
N TYR A 200 -12.95 5.58 2.13
CA TYR A 200 -12.73 6.19 0.82
C TYR A 200 -11.39 6.94 0.79
N SER A 201 -10.56 6.63 -0.20
CA SER A 201 -9.34 7.38 -0.51
C SER A 201 -9.60 8.32 -1.68
N PRO A 202 -9.90 9.60 -1.44
CA PRO A 202 -10.16 10.53 -2.52
C PRO A 202 -8.88 10.93 -3.26
N SER A 203 -9.02 11.25 -4.55
CA SER A 203 -8.01 12.02 -5.25
C SER A 203 -8.03 13.46 -4.71
N TRP A 204 -6.91 13.92 -4.21
CA TRP A 204 -6.80 15.26 -3.65
C TRP A 204 -7.08 16.36 -4.69
N HIS A 205 -6.70 16.13 -5.95
CA HIS A 205 -7.02 17.07 -7.03
C HIS A 205 -8.52 17.29 -7.19
N PHE A 206 -9.33 16.25 -7.07
CA PHE A 206 -10.78 16.35 -7.13
C PHE A 206 -11.35 16.93 -5.84
N ALA A 207 -10.84 16.53 -4.68
CA ALA A 207 -11.28 17.04 -3.40
C ALA A 207 -11.11 18.55 -3.26
N ASN A 208 -10.03 19.10 -3.83
CA ASN A 208 -9.72 20.53 -3.73
C ASN A 208 -10.31 21.38 -4.86
N LYS A 209 -10.85 20.78 -5.93
CA LYS A 209 -11.27 21.50 -7.14
C LYS A 209 -12.27 22.62 -6.89
N ASP A 210 -13.32 22.35 -6.11
CA ASP A 210 -14.40 23.28 -5.79
C ASP A 210 -14.45 23.62 -4.28
N GLY A 211 -13.41 23.25 -3.55
CA GLY A 211 -13.30 23.38 -2.10
C GLY A 211 -13.79 22.15 -1.34
N TYR A 212 -13.14 21.88 -0.22
CA TYR A 212 -13.39 20.68 0.59
C TYR A 212 -14.84 20.58 1.08
N ASP A 213 -15.44 21.67 1.51
CA ASP A 213 -16.80 21.66 2.06
C ASP A 213 -17.83 21.14 1.04
N LYS A 214 -17.69 21.53 -0.24
CA LYS A 214 -18.54 21.02 -1.31
C LYS A 214 -18.29 19.54 -1.57
N ALA A 215 -17.02 19.11 -1.65
CA ALA A 215 -16.68 17.70 -1.82
C ALA A 215 -17.26 16.83 -0.71
N PHE A 216 -17.11 17.23 0.56
CA PHE A 216 -17.66 16.50 1.70
C PHE A 216 -19.19 16.52 1.75
N SER A 217 -19.84 17.60 1.31
CA SER A 217 -21.30 17.64 1.15
C SER A 217 -21.78 16.58 0.15
N GLU A 218 -21.10 16.44 -0.99
CA GLU A 218 -21.43 15.44 -2.00
C GLU A 218 -21.10 14.00 -1.51
N TRP A 219 -19.99 13.82 -0.80
CA TRP A 219 -19.59 12.51 -0.27
C TRP A 219 -20.47 12.04 0.88
N SER A 220 -21.06 12.93 1.66
CA SER A 220 -21.96 12.56 2.76
C SER A 220 -23.21 11.79 2.31
N ASP A 221 -23.54 11.84 1.03
CA ASP A 221 -24.67 11.10 0.46
C ASP A 221 -24.38 9.58 0.34
N TRP A 222 -23.11 9.17 0.34
CA TRP A 222 -22.72 7.76 0.15
C TRP A 222 -21.59 7.27 1.04
N ILE A 223 -20.95 8.15 1.79
CA ILE A 223 -20.07 7.81 2.91
C ILE A 223 -20.87 8.03 4.18
N GLY A 224 -21.51 7.01 4.69
CA GLY A 224 -22.33 7.13 5.88
C GLY A 224 -21.54 7.67 7.08
N GLY A 225 -22.24 8.36 7.99
CA GLY A 225 -21.66 8.95 9.19
C GLY A 225 -20.87 7.96 10.06
N LEU A 226 -21.08 7.95 11.37
CA LEU A 226 -20.24 7.18 12.31
C LEU A 226 -20.21 5.65 12.07
N ARG A 227 -21.22 5.07 11.43
CA ARG A 227 -21.31 3.63 11.16
C ARG A 227 -20.98 3.25 9.72
N GLY A 228 -20.87 4.21 8.82
CA GLY A 228 -20.78 3.99 7.40
C GLY A 228 -22.14 3.82 6.73
N ASP A 229 -22.15 3.99 5.40
CA ASP A 229 -23.30 3.66 4.55
C ASP A 229 -23.15 2.27 3.99
N GLY A 230 -24.23 1.48 4.02
CA GLY A 230 -24.25 0.10 3.53
C GLY A 230 -25.03 -0.85 4.43
N ASP A 231 -24.63 -2.12 4.40
CA ASP A 231 -25.28 -3.20 5.12
C ASP A 231 -24.30 -3.96 6.06
N GLU A 232 -24.71 -5.13 6.54
CA GLU A 232 -23.88 -5.95 7.42
C GLU A 232 -22.66 -6.60 6.72
N TRP A 233 -22.63 -6.61 5.37
CA TRP A 233 -21.56 -7.21 4.58
C TRP A 233 -20.61 -6.20 4.00
N LEU A 234 -21.11 -5.01 3.66
CA LEU A 234 -20.32 -3.94 3.07
C LEU A 234 -20.77 -2.58 3.61
N ALA A 235 -19.86 -1.84 4.17
CA ALA A 235 -20.08 -0.45 4.56
C ALA A 235 -18.92 0.44 4.08
N VAL A 236 -19.23 1.68 3.65
CA VAL A 236 -18.24 2.73 3.44
C VAL A 236 -18.29 3.68 4.64
N ALA A 237 -17.22 3.75 5.42
CA ALA A 237 -17.26 4.33 6.76
C ALA A 237 -16.13 5.34 7.01
N GLY A 238 -16.02 6.33 6.17
CA GLY A 238 -15.08 7.42 6.37
C GLY A 238 -14.20 7.72 5.16
N ILE A 239 -13.29 8.66 5.35
CA ILE A 239 -12.32 9.08 4.36
C ILE A 239 -10.90 8.85 4.89
N PHE A 240 -9.99 8.61 3.97
CA PHE A 240 -8.56 8.55 4.25
C PHE A 240 -7.94 9.93 4.13
N ALA A 241 -7.05 10.26 5.04
CA ALA A 241 -6.21 11.45 4.99
C ALA A 241 -4.74 11.05 4.98
N ASP A 242 -4.01 11.52 3.99
CA ASP A 242 -2.56 11.42 3.88
C ASP A 242 -2.00 12.80 3.57
N PHE A 243 -0.76 13.08 3.95
CA PHE A 243 -0.18 14.38 3.72
C PHE A 243 1.29 14.33 3.32
N GLY A 244 1.74 15.48 2.86
CA GLY A 244 3.14 15.74 2.59
C GLY A 244 3.47 15.88 1.12
N ILE A 245 4.50 16.65 0.87
CA ILE A 245 5.17 16.78 -0.43
C ILE A 245 6.49 16.03 -0.31
N THR A 246 6.42 14.71 -0.13
CA THR A 246 7.61 13.87 -0.20
C THR A 246 7.97 13.61 -1.67
N PRO A 247 9.22 13.29 -2.00
CA PRO A 247 9.59 12.87 -3.36
C PRO A 247 8.73 11.71 -3.87
N ASP A 248 8.32 10.80 -2.99
CA ASP A 248 7.41 9.71 -3.27
C ASP A 248 6.04 10.23 -3.73
N ASN A 249 5.40 11.11 -2.96
CA ASN A 249 4.11 11.70 -3.32
C ASN A 249 4.17 12.52 -4.62
N MET A 250 5.27 13.22 -4.87
CA MET A 250 5.46 13.96 -6.13
C MET A 250 5.47 13.04 -7.36
N VAL A 251 6.05 11.85 -7.26
CA VAL A 251 6.01 10.86 -8.35
C VAL A 251 4.64 10.22 -8.45
N ARG A 252 4.02 9.89 -7.33
CA ARG A 252 2.66 9.33 -7.25
C ARG A 252 1.64 10.26 -7.91
N ASN A 253 1.74 11.56 -7.68
CA ASN A 253 0.86 12.55 -8.31
C ASN A 253 0.92 12.57 -9.84
N ARG A 254 2.03 12.12 -10.45
CA ARG A 254 2.13 11.96 -11.91
C ARG A 254 1.28 10.80 -12.44
N ALA A 255 0.95 9.84 -11.58
CA ALA A 255 0.10 8.70 -11.92
C ALA A 255 -1.40 9.00 -11.77
N ALA A 256 -1.76 10.11 -11.12
CA ALA A 256 -3.16 10.49 -10.87
C ALA A 256 -4.00 10.66 -12.14
N PRO A 257 -5.26 10.27 -12.14
CA PRO A 257 -6.06 9.67 -11.07
C PRO A 257 -6.01 8.13 -11.05
N TYR A 258 -4.93 7.52 -11.42
CA TYR A 258 -4.81 6.07 -11.54
C TYR A 258 -4.49 5.40 -10.20
N THR A 259 -5.18 4.31 -9.89
CA THR A 259 -5.06 3.58 -8.63
C THR A 259 -4.14 2.37 -8.69
N GLY A 260 -3.66 2.01 -9.85
CA GLY A 260 -2.84 0.82 -10.03
C GLY A 260 -3.54 -0.46 -9.55
N TRP A 261 -2.73 -1.38 -9.09
CA TRP A 261 -3.20 -2.67 -8.55
C TRP A 261 -3.49 -2.63 -7.04
N SER A 262 -3.07 -1.58 -6.35
CA SER A 262 -3.30 -1.42 -4.90
C SER A 262 -4.71 -1.01 -4.54
N GLY A 263 -5.42 -0.30 -5.43
CA GLY A 263 -6.82 0.07 -5.22
C GLY A 263 -7.06 1.34 -4.43
N PHE A 264 -6.03 2.08 -4.01
CA PHE A 264 -6.16 3.44 -3.46
C PHE A 264 -5.65 4.49 -4.47
N ASN A 265 -6.08 5.73 -4.32
CA ASN A 265 -5.59 6.81 -5.18
C ASN A 265 -4.15 7.18 -4.82
N TYR A 266 -3.27 7.23 -5.81
CA TYR A 266 -1.87 7.61 -5.61
C TYR A 266 -1.66 9.11 -5.40
N ASP A 267 -2.64 9.94 -5.76
CA ASP A 267 -2.66 11.39 -5.51
C ASP A 267 -3.48 11.78 -4.28
N SER A 268 -3.53 10.91 -3.28
CA SER A 268 -4.26 11.16 -2.03
C SER A 268 -3.54 12.10 -1.06
N GLY A 269 -2.26 12.41 -1.30
CA GLY A 269 -1.46 13.27 -0.42
C GLY A 269 -1.90 14.73 -0.47
N ILE A 270 -2.41 15.24 0.63
CA ILE A 270 -2.88 16.63 0.78
C ILE A 270 -1.70 17.51 1.18
N PRO A 271 -1.53 18.72 0.60
CA PRO A 271 -0.54 19.67 1.11
C PRO A 271 -0.77 19.99 2.59
N GLU A 272 0.30 20.02 3.38
CA GLU A 272 0.23 20.20 4.83
C GLU A 272 -0.62 21.39 5.26
N ASN A 273 -0.52 22.51 4.54
CA ASN A 273 -1.32 23.70 4.80
C ASN A 273 -2.82 23.55 4.49
N GLY A 274 -3.26 22.48 3.85
CA GLY A 274 -4.65 22.18 3.53
C GLY A 274 -5.29 21.11 4.42
N ILE A 275 -4.50 20.40 5.23
CA ILE A 275 -4.96 19.24 6.00
C ILE A 275 -6.01 19.60 7.04
N VAL A 276 -5.79 20.67 7.81
CA VAL A 276 -6.71 21.07 8.87
C VAL A 276 -8.05 21.49 8.27
N ASP A 277 -8.06 22.18 7.13
CA ASP A 277 -9.29 22.57 6.43
C ASP A 277 -10.03 21.33 5.90
N TYR A 278 -9.30 20.38 5.31
CA TYR A 278 -9.85 19.11 4.84
C TYR A 278 -10.50 18.30 5.98
N LEU A 279 -9.79 18.13 7.08
CA LEU A 279 -10.29 17.41 8.25
C LEU A 279 -11.42 18.15 8.95
N THR A 280 -11.38 19.50 8.97
CA THR A 280 -12.48 20.32 9.52
C THR A 280 -13.75 20.16 8.69
N ALA A 281 -13.64 20.09 7.37
CA ALA A 281 -14.78 19.77 6.49
C ALA A 281 -15.33 18.37 6.77
N ALA A 282 -14.48 17.37 6.96
CA ALA A 282 -14.91 16.03 7.38
C ALA A 282 -15.68 16.07 8.70
N ALA A 283 -15.16 16.78 9.71
CA ALA A 283 -15.83 16.95 11.01
C ALA A 283 -17.19 17.62 10.90
N ARG A 284 -17.30 18.68 10.07
CA ARG A 284 -18.54 19.43 9.82
C ARG A 284 -19.63 18.56 9.20
N HIS A 285 -19.24 17.71 8.24
CA HIS A 285 -20.16 16.79 7.56
C HIS A 285 -20.33 15.45 8.29
N ASN A 286 -19.80 15.34 9.51
CA ASN A 286 -19.88 14.14 10.35
C ASN A 286 -19.32 12.86 9.66
N ILE A 287 -18.28 13.03 8.84
CA ILE A 287 -17.57 11.95 8.19
C ILE A 287 -16.35 11.57 9.04
N ARG A 288 -16.16 10.27 9.28
CA ARG A 288 -15.01 9.74 9.99
C ARG A 288 -13.73 10.01 9.18
N ALA A 289 -12.70 10.55 9.83
CA ALA A 289 -11.38 10.60 9.26
C ALA A 289 -10.54 9.40 9.74
N ASN A 290 -9.80 8.85 8.80
CA ASN A 290 -8.82 7.79 9.03
C ASN A 290 -7.47 8.33 8.55
N ALA A 291 -6.51 8.39 9.43
CA ALA A 291 -5.15 8.81 9.13
C ALA A 291 -4.17 7.75 9.59
N ILE A 292 -3.00 7.73 9.02
CA ILE A 292 -1.90 6.88 9.45
C ILE A 292 -0.77 7.74 9.99
N TRP A 293 0.00 7.20 10.94
CA TRP A 293 1.12 7.85 11.62
C TRP A 293 0.72 8.87 12.69
N MET A 294 1.53 8.91 13.72
CA MET A 294 1.37 9.82 14.86
C MET A 294 1.47 11.30 14.51
N ASP A 295 2.04 11.65 13.36
CA ASP A 295 2.16 13.03 12.87
C ASP A 295 0.79 13.70 12.67
N PHE A 296 -0.27 12.91 12.47
CA PHE A 296 -1.64 13.44 12.38
C PHE A 296 -2.24 13.89 13.72
N LEU A 297 -1.64 13.53 14.85
CA LEU A 297 -2.21 13.88 16.16
C LEU A 297 -2.38 15.39 16.34
N GLU A 298 -1.39 16.18 15.97
CA GLU A 298 -1.45 17.65 16.06
C GLU A 298 -2.52 18.24 15.14
N HIS A 299 -2.72 17.65 13.98
CA HIS A 299 -3.78 18.08 13.04
C HIS A 299 -5.16 17.73 13.59
N PHE A 300 -5.35 16.56 14.20
CA PHE A 300 -6.61 16.20 14.84
C PHE A 300 -6.94 17.13 16.02
N GLU A 301 -5.96 17.48 16.82
CA GLU A 301 -6.13 18.48 17.89
C GLU A 301 -6.45 19.87 17.37
N ALA A 302 -5.85 20.27 16.25
CA ALA A 302 -6.17 21.54 15.63
C ALA A 302 -7.63 21.59 15.16
N VAL A 303 -8.15 20.49 14.63
CA VAL A 303 -9.56 20.35 14.26
C VAL A 303 -10.46 20.35 15.49
N ASP A 304 -10.10 19.63 16.55
CA ASP A 304 -10.88 19.50 17.78
C ASP A 304 -11.14 20.88 18.45
N LYS A 305 -10.17 21.79 18.34
CA LYS A 305 -10.32 23.18 18.81
C LYS A 305 -11.37 23.98 18.03
N VAL A 306 -11.70 23.56 16.82
CA VAL A 306 -12.71 24.23 15.94
C VAL A 306 -14.04 23.49 16.02
N ILE A 307 -14.01 22.17 15.90
CA ILE A 307 -15.17 21.28 15.97
C ILE A 307 -14.77 20.06 16.80
N PRO A 308 -15.38 19.83 17.96
CA PRO A 308 -15.07 18.65 18.78
C PRO A 308 -15.18 17.34 18.00
N ILE A 309 -14.18 16.47 18.10
CA ILE A 309 -14.10 15.19 17.37
C ILE A 309 -14.27 13.95 18.23
N ALA A 310 -14.33 14.08 19.55
CA ALA A 310 -14.41 12.94 20.46
C ALA A 310 -15.64 12.03 20.24
N ASP A 311 -16.72 12.55 19.63
CA ASP A 311 -17.92 11.77 19.25
C ASP A 311 -17.85 11.21 17.83
N LYS A 312 -16.82 11.50 17.05
CA LYS A 312 -16.76 11.21 15.61
C LYS A 312 -16.07 9.89 15.27
N ARG A 313 -15.51 9.20 16.29
CA ARG A 313 -14.86 7.90 16.13
C ARG A 313 -13.76 7.89 15.06
N TRP A 314 -12.96 8.95 15.03
CA TRP A 314 -11.83 9.01 14.12
C TRP A 314 -10.78 7.97 14.44
N VAL A 315 -10.03 7.54 13.42
CA VAL A 315 -9.08 6.45 13.52
C VAL A 315 -7.68 6.95 13.23
N MET A 316 -6.74 6.60 14.10
CA MET A 316 -5.31 6.73 13.87
C MET A 316 -4.74 5.33 13.64
N GLY A 317 -4.41 5.03 12.40
CA GLY A 317 -3.83 3.75 12.01
C GLY A 317 -2.31 3.73 12.10
N HIS A 318 -1.75 2.54 11.91
CA HIS A 318 -0.30 2.35 11.84
C HIS A 318 0.48 2.79 13.09
N LEU A 319 -0.06 2.52 14.27
CA LEU A 319 0.66 2.80 15.51
C LEU A 319 1.99 2.04 15.52
N ASP A 320 3.07 2.76 15.26
CA ASP A 320 4.45 2.27 15.32
C ASP A 320 5.11 2.58 16.68
N ARG A 321 4.86 3.78 17.20
CA ARG A 321 5.37 4.24 18.50
C ARG A 321 4.44 5.30 19.09
N ALA A 322 4.42 5.39 20.42
CA ALA A 322 3.77 6.48 21.14
C ALA A 322 4.39 6.66 22.53
N THR A 323 4.58 7.91 22.92
CA THR A 323 4.93 8.29 24.29
C THR A 323 3.70 8.25 25.20
N GLU A 324 3.88 8.20 26.53
CA GLU A 324 2.76 8.28 27.47
C GLU A 324 1.91 9.53 27.24
N HIS A 325 2.55 10.68 27.03
CA HIS A 325 1.84 11.92 26.75
C HIS A 325 1.00 11.88 25.46
N GLN A 326 1.50 11.24 24.41
CA GLN A 326 0.72 11.04 23.18
C GLN A 326 -0.48 10.12 23.44
N ILE A 327 -0.32 9.07 24.23
CA ILE A 327 -1.40 8.15 24.61
C ILE A 327 -2.51 8.89 25.38
N GLU A 328 -2.15 9.77 26.31
CA GLU A 328 -3.11 10.62 27.03
C GLU A 328 -3.94 11.50 26.03
N ARG A 329 -3.24 12.15 25.08
CA ARG A 329 -3.89 12.98 24.07
C ARG A 329 -4.81 12.19 23.12
N LEU A 330 -4.40 10.98 22.73
CA LEU A 330 -5.24 10.06 21.93
C LEU A 330 -6.53 9.67 22.69
N ALA A 331 -6.41 9.42 23.99
CA ALA A 331 -7.56 9.10 24.84
C ALA A 331 -8.52 10.30 25.00
N GLU A 332 -7.99 11.51 25.20
CA GLU A 332 -8.78 12.75 25.30
C GLU A 332 -9.60 13.00 24.04
N LEU A 333 -9.04 12.74 22.86
CA LEU A 333 -9.72 12.85 21.56
C LEU A 333 -10.65 11.66 21.27
N ASN A 334 -10.67 10.64 22.14
CA ASN A 334 -11.46 9.42 21.98
C ASN A 334 -11.25 8.73 20.63
N LEU A 335 -9.99 8.67 20.18
CA LEU A 335 -9.63 8.03 18.92
C LEU A 335 -9.64 6.51 19.03
N ALA A 336 -9.88 5.84 17.92
CA ALA A 336 -9.58 4.41 17.77
C ALA A 336 -8.22 4.24 17.09
N MET A 337 -7.52 3.14 17.40
CA MET A 337 -6.18 2.87 16.91
C MET A 337 -6.12 1.56 16.14
N THR A 338 -5.15 1.45 15.22
CA THR A 338 -4.72 0.15 14.68
C THR A 338 -3.19 0.03 14.77
N SER A 339 -2.70 -1.20 14.84
CA SER A 339 -1.26 -1.47 14.81
C SER A 339 -0.94 -2.72 14.02
N HIS A 340 0.10 -2.65 13.20
CA HIS A 340 0.61 -3.73 12.38
C HIS A 340 1.84 -4.37 13.05
N THR A 341 1.61 -5.30 13.96
CA THR A 341 2.69 -5.94 14.74
C THR A 341 3.71 -6.66 13.87
N ASN A 342 3.26 -7.20 12.72
CA ASN A 342 4.15 -7.80 11.74
C ASN A 342 5.16 -6.80 11.16
N ARG A 343 4.75 -5.55 11.01
CA ARG A 343 5.62 -4.47 10.56
C ARG A 343 6.46 -3.93 11.70
N TYR A 344 5.81 -3.39 12.74
CA TYR A 344 6.45 -2.54 13.74
C TYR A 344 7.17 -3.28 14.85
N ILE A 345 6.88 -4.57 15.08
CA ILE A 345 7.61 -5.42 16.02
C ILE A 345 8.48 -6.39 15.23
N TYR A 346 7.86 -7.26 14.45
CA TYR A 346 8.52 -8.44 13.86
C TYR A 346 9.58 -8.11 12.81
N LYS A 347 9.31 -7.16 11.90
CA LYS A 347 10.25 -6.81 10.82
C LYS A 347 11.02 -5.50 11.05
N TYR A 348 10.35 -4.47 11.49
CA TYR A 348 10.89 -3.11 11.52
C TYR A 348 11.30 -2.63 12.93
N GLY A 349 10.89 -3.32 13.98
CA GLY A 349 11.07 -2.88 15.37
C GLY A 349 12.53 -2.60 15.75
N HIS A 350 13.48 -3.38 15.24
CA HIS A 350 14.91 -3.13 15.48
C HIS A 350 15.38 -1.77 14.92
N ILE A 351 14.88 -1.36 13.75
CA ILE A 351 15.23 -0.06 13.15
C ILE A 351 14.67 1.08 13.99
N VAL A 352 13.40 0.97 14.43
CA VAL A 352 12.80 1.98 15.31
C VAL A 352 13.55 2.03 16.66
N ARG A 353 13.92 0.88 17.22
CA ARG A 353 14.71 0.82 18.46
C ARG A 353 16.07 1.50 18.30
N ASP A 354 16.77 1.28 17.18
CA ASP A 354 18.06 1.91 16.90
C ASP A 354 17.92 3.43 16.74
N GLU A 355 16.79 3.90 16.19
CA GLU A 355 16.48 5.32 16.02
C GLU A 355 16.20 6.01 17.37
N ILE A 356 15.33 5.42 18.22
CA ILE A 356 14.89 6.07 19.47
C ILE A 356 15.74 5.70 20.69
N GLY A 357 16.55 4.66 20.59
CA GLY A 357 17.38 4.10 21.64
C GLY A 357 16.67 3.07 22.54
N VAL A 358 17.44 2.09 23.03
CA VAL A 358 16.93 0.96 23.85
C VAL A 358 16.17 1.44 25.11
N ALA A 359 16.56 2.58 25.68
CA ALA A 359 15.88 3.13 26.87
C ALA A 359 14.40 3.50 26.61
N ARG A 360 14.02 3.65 25.35
CA ARG A 360 12.67 4.02 24.91
C ARG A 360 11.95 2.92 24.12
N GLU A 361 12.50 1.71 24.08
CA GLU A 361 11.93 0.65 23.23
C GLU A 361 10.50 0.23 23.62
N ASN A 362 10.06 0.47 24.86
CA ASN A 362 8.68 0.27 25.30
C ASN A 362 7.69 1.28 24.68
N GLU A 363 8.16 2.32 24.00
CA GLU A 363 7.31 3.18 23.18
C GLU A 363 6.97 2.56 21.82
N ILE A 364 7.67 1.49 21.41
CA ILE A 364 7.45 0.79 20.15
C ILE A 364 6.19 -0.06 20.24
N ALA A 365 5.18 0.25 19.42
CA ALA A 365 3.87 -0.41 19.44
C ALA A 365 3.41 -0.69 20.90
N PRO A 366 3.15 0.35 21.73
CA PRO A 366 2.89 0.22 23.17
C PRO A 366 1.44 -0.25 23.43
N LEU A 367 1.10 -1.43 22.92
CA LEU A 367 -0.28 -1.97 22.90
C LEU A 367 -0.89 -2.08 24.29
N LYS A 368 -0.09 -2.46 25.29
CA LYS A 368 -0.55 -2.58 26.69
C LYS A 368 -0.99 -1.20 27.21
N SER A 369 -0.16 -0.18 27.05
CA SER A 369 -0.46 1.18 27.52
C SER A 369 -1.69 1.77 26.83
N ILE A 370 -1.86 1.50 25.52
CA ILE A 370 -3.06 1.91 24.75
C ILE A 370 -4.33 1.25 25.32
N VAL A 371 -4.28 -0.05 25.62
CA VAL A 371 -5.42 -0.78 26.20
C VAL A 371 -5.72 -0.29 27.63
N GLU A 372 -4.68 -0.07 28.45
CA GLU A 372 -4.82 0.45 29.82
C GLU A 372 -5.38 1.88 29.85
N ALA A 373 -5.10 2.70 28.84
CA ALA A 373 -5.70 4.02 28.65
C ALA A 373 -7.16 3.96 28.16
N GLY A 374 -7.72 2.78 27.90
CA GLY A 374 -9.08 2.59 27.45
C GLY A 374 -9.31 2.92 25.96
N ILE A 375 -8.24 3.07 25.18
CA ILE A 375 -8.32 3.37 23.75
C ILE A 375 -8.64 2.09 22.98
N PRO A 376 -9.70 2.06 22.16
CA PRO A 376 -9.98 0.93 21.29
C PRO A 376 -8.82 0.71 20.29
N ILE A 377 -8.27 -0.51 20.25
CA ILE A 377 -7.21 -0.83 19.30
C ILE A 377 -7.49 -2.15 18.60
N GLY A 378 -7.29 -2.16 17.27
CA GLY A 378 -7.32 -3.35 16.42
C GLY A 378 -5.92 -3.79 16.03
N LEU A 379 -5.70 -5.11 16.02
CA LEU A 379 -4.49 -5.68 15.43
C LEU A 379 -4.71 -5.88 13.94
N ALA A 380 -3.73 -5.50 13.15
CA ALA A 380 -3.74 -5.61 11.70
C ALA A 380 -2.52 -6.37 11.18
N THR A 381 -2.68 -6.97 10.00
CA THR A 381 -1.59 -7.66 9.30
C THR A 381 -1.03 -6.83 8.15
N ASP A 382 -1.74 -5.81 7.72
CA ASP A 382 -1.53 -5.19 6.43
C ASP A 382 -1.67 -6.26 5.32
N ASN A 383 -0.86 -6.29 4.31
CA ASN A 383 -1.01 -7.22 3.19
C ASN A 383 -0.71 -8.69 3.54
N VAL A 384 0.25 -8.94 4.42
CA VAL A 384 0.73 -10.28 4.79
C VAL A 384 1.30 -10.28 6.22
N PRO A 385 1.12 -11.39 6.94
CA PRO A 385 0.37 -12.60 6.59
C PRO A 385 -1.14 -12.39 6.63
N THR A 386 -1.92 -13.25 5.98
CA THR A 386 -3.39 -13.15 5.95
C THR A 386 -4.08 -13.66 7.22
N THR A 387 -3.35 -14.28 8.12
CA THR A 387 -3.86 -14.83 9.39
C THR A 387 -3.62 -13.89 10.57
N LEU A 388 -4.62 -13.71 11.42
CA LEU A 388 -4.53 -12.89 12.64
C LEU A 388 -3.82 -13.59 13.80
N TRP A 389 -3.47 -14.86 13.69
CA TRP A 389 -2.71 -15.58 14.73
C TRP A 389 -1.27 -15.03 14.88
N TYR A 390 -0.66 -14.55 13.79
CA TYR A 390 0.65 -13.90 13.86
C TYR A 390 0.63 -12.61 14.67
N PRO A 391 -0.27 -11.64 14.41
CA PRO A 391 -0.37 -10.46 15.26
C PRO A 391 -0.55 -10.78 16.75
N VAL A 392 -1.41 -11.76 17.07
CA VAL A 392 -1.61 -12.19 18.45
C VAL A 392 -0.31 -12.74 19.07
N TRP A 393 0.39 -13.62 18.36
CA TRP A 393 1.69 -14.11 18.81
C TRP A 393 2.72 -13.00 18.97
N GLN A 394 2.80 -12.10 17.99
CA GLN A 394 3.76 -11.00 17.97
C GLN A 394 3.54 -10.01 19.12
N THR A 395 2.31 -9.78 19.56
CA THR A 395 2.03 -8.93 20.72
C THR A 395 2.56 -9.52 22.01
N ILE A 396 2.65 -10.84 22.10
CA ILE A 396 3.10 -11.56 23.30
C ILE A 396 4.61 -11.80 23.27
N ALA A 397 5.10 -12.36 22.16
CA ALA A 397 6.51 -12.72 21.99
C ALA A 397 7.40 -11.51 21.76
N ARG A 398 6.89 -10.45 21.13
CA ARG A 398 7.60 -9.24 20.72
C ARG A 398 8.93 -9.51 19.98
N TYR A 399 9.03 -10.67 19.34
CA TYR A 399 10.22 -11.13 18.63
C TYR A 399 10.43 -10.37 17.33
N ASN A 400 11.68 -9.96 17.09
CA ASN A 400 12.12 -9.35 15.83
C ASN A 400 12.99 -10.34 15.05
N MET A 401 12.63 -10.57 13.79
CA MET A 401 13.28 -11.58 12.95
C MET A 401 14.68 -11.19 12.45
N PHE A 402 15.03 -9.90 12.46
CA PHE A 402 16.33 -9.43 11.96
C PHE A 402 17.36 -9.25 13.05
N SER A 403 16.95 -8.82 14.22
CA SER A 403 17.84 -8.70 15.38
C SER A 403 17.89 -9.96 16.26
N ASP A 404 17.01 -10.93 16.00
CA ASP A 404 16.89 -12.21 16.73
C ASP A 404 16.71 -12.03 18.24
N ASP A 405 15.98 -10.97 18.65
CA ASP A 405 15.69 -10.64 20.04
C ASP A 405 14.28 -10.10 20.23
N GLN A 406 13.95 -9.63 21.44
CA GLN A 406 12.66 -9.00 21.75
C GLN A 406 12.75 -7.49 21.62
N ILE A 407 11.64 -6.86 21.23
CA ILE A 407 11.46 -5.41 21.11
C ILE A 407 10.45 -4.92 22.16
N GLY A 408 10.90 -4.15 23.16
CA GLY A 408 10.07 -3.47 24.15
C GLY A 408 9.55 -4.34 25.30
#